data_50255d7c375fe7d44212273a0e590fad
#
_entry.id   50255d7c375fe7d44212273a0e590fad
#
_cell.length_a   1.000
_cell.length_b   1.000
_cell.length_c   1.000
_cell.angle_alpha   90.00
_cell.angle_beta   90.00
_cell.angle_gamma   90.00
#
_symmetry.space_group_name_H-M   'P 1'
#
loop_
_entity.id
_entity.type
_entity.pdbx_description
1 polymer ?
#
loop_
_entity_poly.entity_id
_entity_poly.type
_entity_poly.pdbx_seq_one_letter_code
_entity_poly.pdbx_strand_id
1 'polypeptide(L)'
;VYPDLRAFECGGMKFTDIAVRGGSGFCFQDSGGEGNNLYERCSISYRDMPEGAKDAPLLAANADGLHSADARIGPKVIDCRFEGLNDDAIAIHGTYAMVLEANENRIVAYRVPMTRSKMIGRPGDKLHFYDENLALAGEAIITGVKALIDYQNPYDPGHRYSAFRPRKNAGYIELTLDRPVPARRQWLLANQTDCGGDVIVRNAQIRDTSARGVYAQS
;
A
#
# COMPACT_ATOMS: atom_id res chain seq x y z
N VAL A 1 5.10 -8.26 11.27
CA VAL A 1 5.20 -6.97 11.96
C VAL A 1 3.80 -6.41 12.09
N TYR A 2 3.40 -6.03 13.31
CA TYR A 2 2.11 -5.39 13.56
C TYR A 2 2.34 -3.89 13.71
N PRO A 3 1.50 -3.03 13.10
CA PRO A 3 1.57 -1.59 13.33
C PRO A 3 1.12 -1.23 14.74
N ASP A 4 1.65 -0.12 15.26
CA ASP A 4 1.24 0.39 16.57
C ASP A 4 -0.20 0.94 16.54
N LEU A 5 -0.54 1.63 15.45
CA LEU A 5 -1.90 2.11 15.17
C LEU A 5 -2.27 1.84 13.72
N ARG A 6 -3.48 1.33 13.48
CA ARG A 6 -3.93 0.96 12.14
C ARG A 6 -5.33 1.45 11.83
N ALA A 7 -5.47 2.15 10.70
CA ALA A 7 -6.72 2.36 9.99
C ALA A 7 -6.83 1.32 8.86
N PHE A 8 -7.83 0.46 8.91
CA PHE A 8 -8.02 -0.62 7.93
C PHE A 8 -9.38 -0.51 7.27
N GLU A 9 -9.39 -0.36 5.93
CA GLU A 9 -10.60 -0.16 5.13
C GLU A 9 -11.50 0.97 5.68
N CYS A 10 -10.87 2.01 6.21
CA CYS A 10 -11.54 3.17 6.81
C CYS A 10 -11.43 4.41 5.91
N GLY A 11 -12.18 5.45 6.26
CA GLY A 11 -12.06 6.76 5.64
C GLY A 11 -12.53 7.87 6.58
N GLY A 12 -11.91 9.04 6.44
CA GLY A 12 -12.25 10.23 7.22
C GLY A 12 -11.91 10.15 8.72
N MET A 13 -11.02 9.23 9.11
CA MET A 13 -10.55 9.13 10.50
C MET A 13 -9.68 10.31 10.87
N LYS A 14 -9.72 10.72 12.13
CA LYS A 14 -8.89 11.77 12.66
C LYS A 14 -8.05 11.24 13.82
N PHE A 15 -6.73 11.33 13.67
CA PHE A 15 -5.73 11.00 14.68
C PHE A 15 -5.02 12.29 15.07
N THR A 16 -5.15 12.69 16.33
CA THR A 16 -4.69 14.00 16.79
C THR A 16 -3.91 13.84 18.09
N ASP A 17 -2.79 14.54 18.19
CA ASP A 17 -1.95 14.58 19.39
C ASP A 17 -1.47 13.21 19.90
N ILE A 18 -1.23 12.26 18.95
CA ILE A 18 -0.74 10.92 19.27
C ILE A 18 0.79 10.90 19.23
N ALA A 19 1.41 10.41 20.30
CA ALA A 19 2.84 10.19 20.36
C ALA A 19 3.17 8.69 20.42
N VAL A 20 3.96 8.20 19.44
CA VAL A 20 4.54 6.85 19.45
C VAL A 20 6.00 6.95 19.87
N ARG A 21 6.40 6.17 20.89
CA ARG A 21 7.77 6.11 21.39
C ARG A 21 8.27 4.68 21.42
N GLY A 22 9.14 4.33 20.49
CA GLY A 22 9.71 2.99 20.41
C GLY A 22 8.82 1.98 19.69
N GLY A 23 8.41 2.27 18.45
CA GLY A 23 7.62 1.36 17.61
C GLY A 23 8.40 0.12 17.16
N SER A 24 7.74 -1.04 17.12
CA SER A 24 8.37 -2.29 16.68
C SER A 24 8.26 -2.55 15.18
N GLY A 25 7.43 -1.78 14.47
CA GLY A 25 7.15 -1.90 13.04
C GLY A 25 6.70 -0.57 12.46
N PHE A 26 5.65 -0.58 11.63
CA PHE A 26 4.99 0.66 11.21
C PHE A 26 4.36 1.33 12.43
N CYS A 27 4.59 2.63 12.61
CA CYS A 27 3.94 3.34 13.72
C CYS A 27 2.46 3.61 13.39
N PHE A 28 2.21 4.20 12.23
CA PHE A 28 0.87 4.41 11.71
C PHE A 28 0.71 3.64 10.40
N GLN A 29 -0.41 2.95 10.22
CA GLN A 29 -0.72 2.26 8.99
C GLN A 29 -2.13 2.56 8.52
N ASP A 30 -2.26 3.08 7.28
CA ASP A 30 -3.48 3.12 6.51
C ASP A 30 -3.48 1.97 5.50
N SER A 31 -4.60 1.27 5.36
CA SER A 31 -4.69 0.19 4.37
C SER A 31 -6.09 0.12 3.78
N GLY A 32 -6.19 0.42 2.49
CA GLY A 32 -7.45 0.38 1.75
C GLY A 32 -8.49 1.40 2.21
N GLY A 33 -9.71 1.23 1.74
CA GLY A 33 -10.86 2.07 2.09
C GLY A 33 -10.89 3.43 1.38
N GLU A 34 -11.78 4.30 1.83
CA GLU A 34 -11.92 5.63 1.23
C GLU A 34 -10.74 6.56 1.54
N GLY A 35 -9.96 6.24 2.58
CA GLY A 35 -8.80 7.04 2.96
C GLY A 35 -9.19 8.41 3.49
N ASN A 36 -8.48 9.47 3.06
CA ASN A 36 -8.69 10.84 3.55
C ASN A 36 -8.53 10.95 5.08
N ASN A 37 -7.68 10.10 5.67
CA ASN A 37 -7.43 10.09 7.10
C ASN A 37 -6.50 11.24 7.47
N LEU A 38 -6.78 11.92 8.58
CA LEU A 38 -6.03 13.06 9.08
C LEU A 38 -5.13 12.62 10.24
N TYR A 39 -3.85 12.87 10.11
CA TYR A 39 -2.84 12.81 11.17
C TYR A 39 -2.41 14.22 11.49
N GLU A 40 -2.78 14.72 12.66
CA GLU A 40 -2.55 16.12 13.05
C GLU A 40 -1.82 16.18 14.38
N ARG A 41 -0.70 16.87 14.43
CA ARG A 41 0.17 16.99 15.63
C ARG A 41 0.57 15.64 16.21
N CYS A 42 0.72 14.62 15.35
CA CYS A 42 1.23 13.32 15.75
C CYS A 42 2.75 13.31 15.74
N SER A 43 3.35 12.49 16.59
CA SER A 43 4.79 12.39 16.65
C SER A 43 5.28 10.94 16.81
N ILE A 44 6.43 10.68 16.20
CA ILE A 44 7.19 9.46 16.39
C ILE A 44 8.58 9.90 16.83
N SER A 45 9.03 9.39 17.98
CA SER A 45 10.32 9.79 18.55
C SER A 45 10.94 8.66 19.36
N TYR A 46 12.21 8.83 19.66
CA TYR A 46 12.89 7.91 20.56
C TYR A 46 12.14 7.80 21.89
N ARG A 47 12.10 6.61 22.46
CA ARG A 47 11.69 6.41 23.85
C ARG A 47 12.72 6.99 24.79
N ASP A 48 12.31 7.33 25.99
CA ASP A 48 13.20 7.74 27.02
C ASP A 48 14.21 6.62 27.32
N MET A 49 15.41 7.00 27.68
CA MET A 49 16.45 6.03 28.02
C MET A 49 16.05 5.28 29.30
N PRO A 50 16.03 3.94 29.30
CA PRO A 50 15.76 3.19 30.51
C PRO A 50 16.80 3.53 31.62
N GLU A 51 16.35 3.50 32.84
CA GLU A 51 17.27 3.71 33.98
C GLU A 51 18.42 2.70 33.96
N GLY A 52 19.62 3.17 34.09
CA GLY A 52 20.86 2.36 34.04
C GLY A 52 21.33 2.00 32.63
N ALA A 53 20.64 2.39 31.57
CA ALA A 53 21.15 2.22 30.21
C ALA A 53 22.34 3.13 29.94
N LYS A 54 23.34 2.61 29.23
CA LYS A 54 24.54 3.39 28.87
C LYS A 54 24.39 4.14 27.55
N ASP A 55 23.57 3.60 26.64
CA ASP A 55 23.40 4.11 25.27
C ASP A 55 21.95 4.46 25.01
N ALA A 56 21.73 5.53 24.24
CA ALA A 56 20.43 5.91 23.77
C ALA A 56 19.87 4.88 22.77
N PRO A 57 18.53 4.74 22.63
CA PRO A 57 17.93 3.91 21.60
C PRO A 57 18.44 4.30 20.21
N LEU A 58 18.83 3.32 19.41
CA LEU A 58 19.31 3.56 18.04
C LEU A 58 18.17 4.00 17.11
N LEU A 59 16.96 3.51 17.35
CA LEU A 59 15.78 3.75 16.52
C LEU A 59 14.56 4.11 17.38
N ALA A 60 13.72 4.96 16.87
CA ALA A 60 12.38 5.20 17.39
C ALA A 60 11.36 4.20 16.84
N ALA A 61 11.55 3.75 15.59
CA ALA A 61 10.74 2.68 15.00
C ALA A 61 11.54 1.85 14.00
N ASN A 62 11.15 0.59 13.83
CA ASN A 62 11.86 -0.39 13.00
C ASN A 62 11.34 -0.48 11.56
N ALA A 63 10.38 0.35 11.17
CA ALA A 63 9.84 0.47 9.82
C ALA A 63 9.33 1.90 9.61
N ASP A 64 8.38 2.08 8.67
CA ASP A 64 7.86 3.40 8.31
C ASP A 64 7.17 4.10 9.47
N GLY A 65 7.24 5.41 9.44
CA GLY A 65 6.46 6.25 10.35
C GLY A 65 4.97 6.19 10.04
N LEU A 66 4.59 6.55 8.83
CA LEU A 66 3.26 6.36 8.27
C LEU A 66 3.35 5.56 6.97
N HIS A 67 2.69 4.42 6.92
CA HIS A 67 2.58 3.57 5.74
C HIS A 67 1.13 3.55 5.24
N SER A 68 0.87 4.20 4.11
CA SER A 68 -0.46 4.25 3.49
C SER A 68 -0.45 3.46 2.18
N ALA A 69 -1.25 2.40 2.11
CA ALA A 69 -1.33 1.55 0.93
C ALA A 69 -2.78 1.32 0.49
N ASP A 70 -3.02 1.46 -0.83
CA ASP A 70 -4.33 1.16 -1.46
C ASP A 70 -5.50 2.01 -0.92
N ALA A 71 -5.27 3.18 -0.39
CA ALA A 71 -6.31 4.13 -0.03
C ALA A 71 -6.74 4.93 -1.27
N ARG A 72 -8.04 5.22 -1.41
CA ARG A 72 -8.54 6.02 -2.55
C ARG A 72 -8.04 7.45 -2.49
N ILE A 73 -8.21 8.07 -1.33
CA ILE A 73 -7.69 9.41 -1.05
C ILE A 73 -6.55 9.25 -0.04
N GLY A 74 -5.41 9.80 -0.36
CA GLY A 74 -4.24 9.72 0.48
C GLY A 74 -4.39 10.43 1.83
N PRO A 75 -3.47 10.18 2.76
CA PRO A 75 -3.52 10.78 4.09
C PRO A 75 -3.24 12.27 4.06
N LYS A 76 -3.78 12.96 5.06
CA LYS A 76 -3.42 14.33 5.42
C LYS A 76 -2.51 14.28 6.64
N VAL A 77 -1.26 14.71 6.48
CA VAL A 77 -0.24 14.74 7.53
C VAL A 77 0.08 16.19 7.83
N ILE A 78 -0.36 16.69 8.98
CA ILE A 78 -0.29 18.11 9.31
C ILE A 78 0.37 18.31 10.67
N ASP A 79 1.38 19.19 10.71
CA ASP A 79 2.09 19.56 11.94
C ASP A 79 2.68 18.33 12.70
N CYS A 80 3.12 17.31 11.97
CA CYS A 80 3.62 16.06 12.53
C CYS A 80 5.16 16.03 12.63
N ARG A 81 5.67 15.16 13.51
CA ARG A 81 7.13 14.94 13.67
C ARG A 81 7.44 13.45 13.56
N PHE A 82 8.40 13.12 12.69
CA PHE A 82 8.91 11.78 12.45
C PHE A 82 10.43 11.76 12.66
N GLU A 83 10.90 10.95 13.60
CA GLU A 83 12.30 10.92 14.00
C GLU A 83 12.76 9.50 14.31
N GLY A 84 13.99 9.15 13.87
CA GLY A 84 14.65 7.90 14.24
C GLY A 84 14.05 6.64 13.59
N LEU A 85 13.68 6.71 12.33
CA LEU A 85 13.02 5.61 11.62
C LEU A 85 14.00 4.76 10.82
N ASN A 86 13.80 3.44 10.82
CA ASN A 86 14.62 2.51 10.05
C ASN A 86 14.17 2.35 8.59
N ASP A 87 13.11 3.01 8.19
CA ASP A 87 12.60 3.02 6.83
C ASP A 87 12.03 4.40 6.49
N ASP A 88 11.03 4.52 5.61
CA ASP A 88 10.47 5.79 5.17
C ASP A 88 9.74 6.52 6.32
N ALA A 89 9.81 7.84 6.35
CA ALA A 89 8.99 8.58 7.31
C ALA A 89 7.51 8.55 6.92
N ILE A 90 7.22 8.75 5.64
CA ILE A 90 5.86 8.68 5.08
C ILE A 90 5.95 7.93 3.74
N ALA A 91 5.34 6.75 3.67
CA ALA A 91 5.21 5.94 2.46
C ALA A 91 3.75 5.87 2.02
N ILE A 92 3.48 6.22 0.75
CA ILE A 92 2.14 6.21 0.16
C ILE A 92 2.24 5.55 -1.20
N HIS A 93 1.45 4.49 -1.43
CA HIS A 93 1.48 3.78 -2.70
C HIS A 93 0.23 2.94 -2.95
N GLY A 94 -0.02 2.64 -4.24
CA GLY A 94 -0.90 1.57 -4.67
C GLY A 94 -0.18 0.21 -4.66
N THR A 95 -0.92 -0.86 -4.90
CA THR A 95 -0.38 -2.21 -5.02
C THR A 95 -0.61 -2.76 -6.42
N TYR A 96 0.42 -3.35 -7.00
CA TYR A 96 0.29 -4.05 -8.28
C TYR A 96 -0.35 -5.42 -8.09
N ALA A 97 -1.11 -5.84 -9.10
CA ALA A 97 -1.54 -7.21 -9.28
C ALA A 97 -0.97 -7.76 -10.59
N MET A 98 -0.93 -9.08 -10.72
CA MET A 98 -0.42 -9.73 -11.91
C MET A 98 -1.54 -10.37 -12.70
N VAL A 99 -1.55 -10.16 -14.00
CA VAL A 99 -2.44 -10.83 -14.94
C VAL A 99 -2.06 -12.30 -15.06
N LEU A 100 -3.00 -13.19 -14.82
CA LEU A 100 -2.88 -14.64 -15.04
C LEU A 100 -3.53 -15.06 -16.36
N GLU A 101 -4.73 -14.55 -16.62
CA GLU A 101 -5.48 -14.79 -17.84
C GLU A 101 -6.06 -13.48 -18.35
N ALA A 102 -6.11 -13.33 -19.65
CA ALA A 102 -6.77 -12.22 -20.32
C ALA A 102 -7.53 -12.78 -21.53
N ASN A 103 -8.82 -12.47 -21.61
CA ASN A 103 -9.67 -12.83 -22.71
C ASN A 103 -10.69 -11.70 -22.95
N GLU A 104 -10.52 -10.99 -24.06
CA GLU A 104 -11.31 -9.80 -24.39
C GLU A 104 -11.34 -8.78 -23.24
N ASN A 105 -12.49 -8.58 -22.62
CA ASN A 105 -12.68 -7.67 -21.49
C ASN A 105 -12.68 -8.38 -20.12
N ARG A 106 -12.30 -9.66 -20.07
CA ARG A 106 -12.20 -10.45 -18.83
C ARG A 106 -10.72 -10.67 -18.47
N ILE A 107 -10.37 -10.33 -17.25
CA ILE A 107 -9.03 -10.51 -16.70
C ILE A 107 -9.12 -11.35 -15.43
N VAL A 108 -8.32 -12.41 -15.32
CA VAL A 108 -8.03 -13.05 -14.04
C VAL A 108 -6.69 -12.50 -13.54
N ALA A 109 -6.70 -11.95 -12.37
CA ALA A 109 -5.52 -11.36 -11.76
C ALA A 109 -5.24 -11.97 -10.39
N TYR A 110 -3.97 -11.98 -10.07
CA TYR A 110 -3.43 -12.37 -8.78
C TYR A 110 -2.87 -11.15 -8.06
N ARG A 111 -3.31 -10.95 -6.81
CA ARG A 111 -2.75 -9.92 -5.96
C ARG A 111 -1.78 -10.53 -4.96
N VAL A 112 -0.61 -9.92 -4.86
CA VAL A 112 0.31 -10.21 -3.76
C VAL A 112 -0.33 -9.70 -2.47
N PRO A 113 -0.49 -10.55 -1.45
CA PRO A 113 -1.10 -10.13 -0.20
C PRO A 113 -0.09 -9.34 0.66
N MET A 114 0.29 -8.14 0.22
CA MET A 114 1.05 -7.21 1.06
C MET A 114 0.14 -6.47 2.04
N THR A 115 -1.12 -6.32 1.67
CA THR A 115 -2.17 -5.82 2.54
C THR A 115 -3.27 -6.88 2.69
N ARG A 116 -4.07 -6.85 3.75
CA ARG A 116 -5.18 -7.79 3.91
C ARG A 116 -6.37 -7.49 3.01
N SER A 117 -6.39 -6.34 2.34
CA SER A 117 -7.40 -6.06 1.33
C SER A 117 -7.26 -7.07 0.20
N LYS A 118 -8.32 -7.84 -0.04
CA LYS A 118 -8.36 -8.86 -1.08
C LYS A 118 -8.87 -8.31 -2.42
N MET A 119 -9.27 -7.05 -2.44
CA MET A 119 -9.88 -6.43 -3.62
C MET A 119 -8.83 -5.66 -4.40
N ILE A 120 -8.78 -5.87 -5.71
CA ILE A 120 -7.94 -5.08 -6.62
C ILE A 120 -8.64 -3.75 -6.98
N GLY A 121 -9.94 -3.66 -6.73
CA GLY A 121 -10.74 -2.50 -7.04
C GLY A 121 -12.24 -2.81 -6.99
N ARG A 122 -13.04 -1.88 -7.42
CA ARG A 122 -14.50 -1.97 -7.53
C ARG A 122 -14.99 -1.39 -8.86
N PRO A 123 -16.23 -1.68 -9.30
CA PRO A 123 -16.77 -1.06 -10.50
C PRO A 123 -16.63 0.48 -10.48
N GLY A 124 -16.18 1.03 -11.59
CA GLY A 124 -15.86 2.44 -11.77
C GLY A 124 -14.37 2.79 -11.61
N ASP A 125 -13.56 1.90 -11.06
CA ASP A 125 -12.13 2.15 -10.88
C ASP A 125 -11.36 2.04 -12.20
N LYS A 126 -10.35 2.88 -12.35
CA LYS A 126 -9.46 2.92 -13.51
C LYS A 126 -8.24 2.03 -13.27
N LEU A 127 -7.98 1.12 -14.19
CA LEU A 127 -6.80 0.26 -14.22
C LEU A 127 -5.82 0.70 -15.29
N HIS A 128 -4.53 0.64 -14.95
CA HIS A 128 -3.43 0.67 -15.90
C HIS A 128 -2.79 -0.72 -16.03
N PHE A 129 -2.45 -1.10 -17.26
CA PHE A 129 -1.77 -2.35 -17.58
C PHE A 129 -0.37 -2.05 -18.08
N TYR A 130 0.60 -2.73 -17.50
CA TYR A 130 2.02 -2.57 -17.82
C TYR A 130 2.55 -3.86 -18.43
N ASP A 131 3.27 -3.74 -19.54
CA ASP A 131 3.87 -4.86 -20.24
C ASP A 131 5.11 -5.43 -19.52
N GLU A 132 5.78 -6.36 -20.16
CA GLU A 132 7.00 -7.00 -19.63
C GLU A 132 8.19 -6.03 -19.48
N ASN A 133 8.14 -4.87 -20.10
CA ASN A 133 9.14 -3.80 -19.97
C ASN A 133 8.71 -2.71 -18.98
N LEU A 134 7.57 -2.90 -18.31
CA LEU A 134 6.94 -1.93 -17.43
C LEU A 134 6.47 -0.66 -18.16
N ALA A 135 6.24 -0.75 -19.46
CA ALA A 135 5.64 0.33 -20.23
C ALA A 135 4.10 0.25 -20.11
N LEU A 136 3.45 1.42 -20.00
CA LEU A 136 1.99 1.49 -20.03
C LEU A 136 1.49 1.02 -21.39
N ALA A 137 0.76 -0.09 -21.41
CA ALA A 137 0.29 -0.76 -22.61
C ALA A 137 -1.24 -0.66 -22.80
N GLY A 138 -1.97 -0.24 -21.79
CA GLY A 138 -3.41 -0.05 -21.89
C GLY A 138 -4.05 0.41 -20.60
N GLU A 139 -5.29 0.89 -20.73
CA GLU A 139 -6.13 1.29 -19.60
C GLU A 139 -7.58 0.88 -19.82
N ALA A 140 -8.30 0.61 -18.76
CA ALA A 140 -9.73 0.29 -18.78
C ALA A 140 -10.38 0.63 -17.45
N ILE A 141 -11.73 0.65 -17.46
CA ILE A 141 -12.55 0.82 -16.27
C ILE A 141 -13.10 -0.53 -15.83
N ILE A 142 -13.06 -0.82 -14.55
CA ILE A 142 -13.69 -2.01 -13.97
C ILE A 142 -15.20 -1.85 -14.06
N THR A 143 -15.90 -2.84 -14.64
CA THR A 143 -17.36 -2.93 -14.64
C THR A 143 -17.89 -4.05 -13.75
N GLY A 144 -17.04 -5.02 -13.40
CA GLY A 144 -17.39 -6.11 -12.50
C GLY A 144 -16.16 -6.69 -11.79
N VAL A 145 -16.37 -7.17 -10.57
CA VAL A 145 -15.34 -7.80 -9.74
C VAL A 145 -15.90 -9.06 -9.10
N LYS A 146 -15.16 -10.17 -9.18
CA LYS A 146 -15.55 -11.44 -8.58
C LYS A 146 -14.34 -12.08 -7.92
N ALA A 147 -14.42 -12.38 -6.63
CA ALA A 147 -13.41 -13.17 -5.94
C ALA A 147 -13.48 -14.64 -6.39
N LEU A 148 -12.33 -15.23 -6.68
CA LEU A 148 -12.18 -16.62 -7.08
C LEU A 148 -11.62 -17.42 -5.91
N ILE A 149 -12.49 -18.03 -5.10
CA ILE A 149 -12.10 -18.67 -3.84
C ILE A 149 -11.30 -19.95 -4.08
N ASP A 150 -11.72 -20.77 -5.03
CA ASP A 150 -11.15 -22.08 -5.31
C ASP A 150 -10.38 -22.12 -6.64
N TYR A 151 -9.88 -20.97 -7.09
CA TYR A 151 -9.15 -20.90 -8.34
C TYR A 151 -7.85 -21.69 -8.26
N GLN A 152 -7.74 -22.69 -9.11
CA GLN A 152 -6.51 -23.45 -9.29
C GLN A 152 -5.66 -22.73 -10.33
N ASN A 153 -4.62 -22.06 -9.88
CA ASN A 153 -3.68 -21.43 -10.79
C ASN A 153 -3.00 -22.51 -11.65
N PRO A 154 -3.27 -22.59 -12.96
CA PRO A 154 -2.70 -23.63 -13.83
C PRO A 154 -1.22 -23.37 -14.15
N TYR A 155 -0.66 -22.31 -13.65
CA TYR A 155 0.66 -21.85 -14.03
C TYR A 155 1.67 -22.04 -12.92
N ASP A 156 2.83 -22.60 -13.27
CA ASP A 156 3.97 -22.72 -12.36
C ASP A 156 4.39 -21.31 -11.89
N PRO A 157 4.56 -21.14 -10.57
CA PRO A 157 5.05 -19.91 -9.98
C PRO A 157 6.51 -19.56 -10.33
N GLY A 158 7.18 -20.31 -11.17
CA GLY A 158 8.52 -20.00 -11.70
C GLY A 158 8.57 -18.63 -12.36
N HIS A 159 8.58 -17.59 -11.55
CA HIS A 159 8.18 -16.27 -11.97
C HIS A 159 9.37 -15.30 -12.07
N ARG A 160 9.34 -14.48 -13.14
CA ARG A 160 10.28 -13.36 -13.39
C ARG A 160 10.39 -12.43 -12.17
N TYR A 161 9.29 -12.24 -11.45
CA TYR A 161 9.23 -11.44 -10.24
C TYR A 161 8.98 -12.35 -9.02
N SER A 162 10.00 -12.60 -8.23
CA SER A 162 9.89 -13.47 -7.05
C SER A 162 8.85 -13.00 -6.02
N ALA A 163 8.57 -11.69 -5.98
CA ALA A 163 7.55 -11.10 -5.13
C ALA A 163 6.13 -11.58 -5.48
N PHE A 164 5.90 -12.02 -6.71
CA PHE A 164 4.59 -12.46 -7.21
C PHE A 164 4.39 -13.98 -7.18
N ARG A 165 5.20 -14.71 -6.43
CA ARG A 165 4.96 -16.15 -6.25
C ARG A 165 3.63 -16.37 -5.52
N PRO A 166 2.72 -17.17 -6.06
CA PRO A 166 1.47 -17.51 -5.39
C PRO A 166 1.73 -18.05 -3.99
N ARG A 167 1.11 -17.43 -2.99
CA ARG A 167 1.15 -17.91 -1.61
C ARG A 167 -0.16 -18.63 -1.30
N LYS A 168 -0.15 -19.53 -0.33
CA LYS A 168 -1.30 -20.36 0.07
C LYS A 168 -2.59 -19.57 0.36
N ASN A 169 -2.50 -18.26 0.62
CA ASN A 169 -3.63 -17.36 0.89
C ASN A 169 -3.75 -16.25 -0.16
N ALA A 170 -3.31 -16.51 -1.38
CA ALA A 170 -3.40 -15.57 -2.47
C ALA A 170 -4.84 -15.18 -2.78
N GLY A 171 -5.05 -13.91 -3.10
CA GLY A 171 -6.32 -13.43 -3.63
C GLY A 171 -6.33 -13.55 -5.15
N TYR A 172 -7.19 -14.39 -5.69
CA TYR A 172 -7.47 -14.46 -7.12
C TYR A 172 -8.77 -13.73 -7.40
N ILE A 173 -8.77 -12.85 -8.38
CA ILE A 173 -9.90 -11.98 -8.70
C ILE A 173 -10.13 -12.02 -10.21
N GLU A 174 -11.38 -12.16 -10.59
CA GLU A 174 -11.84 -11.95 -11.94
C GLU A 174 -12.38 -10.52 -12.06
N LEU A 175 -11.88 -9.81 -13.05
CA LEU A 175 -12.30 -8.46 -13.40
C LEU A 175 -13.01 -8.50 -14.75
N THR A 176 -14.12 -7.79 -14.85
CA THR A 176 -14.77 -7.44 -16.13
C THR A 176 -14.46 -5.96 -16.39
N LEU A 177 -14.07 -5.65 -17.61
CA LEU A 177 -13.66 -4.32 -18.04
C LEU A 177 -14.67 -3.72 -19.00
N ASP A 178 -14.68 -2.39 -19.14
CA ASP A 178 -15.52 -1.65 -20.09
C ASP A 178 -15.11 -1.86 -21.55
N ARG A 179 -13.90 -2.33 -21.78
CA ARG A 179 -13.31 -2.58 -23.12
C ARG A 179 -12.27 -3.67 -23.09
N PRO A 180 -11.97 -4.30 -24.22
CA PRO A 180 -10.82 -5.18 -24.36
C PRO A 180 -9.50 -4.43 -24.12
N VAL A 181 -8.54 -5.11 -23.51
CA VAL A 181 -7.18 -4.62 -23.32
C VAL A 181 -6.19 -5.64 -23.89
N PRO A 182 -5.04 -5.21 -24.44
CA PRO A 182 -4.04 -6.11 -25.00
C PRO A 182 -3.24 -6.86 -23.93
N ALA A 183 -3.82 -7.00 -22.74
CA ALA A 183 -3.15 -7.60 -21.61
C ALA A 183 -2.76 -9.06 -21.87
N ARG A 184 -1.63 -9.46 -21.33
CA ARG A 184 -1.09 -10.82 -21.43
C ARG A 184 -0.73 -11.32 -20.06
N ARG A 185 -0.63 -12.63 -19.94
CA ARG A 185 -0.10 -13.28 -18.73
C ARG A 185 1.24 -12.66 -18.31
N GLN A 186 1.42 -12.47 -17.01
CA GLN A 186 2.59 -11.87 -16.35
C GLN A 186 2.74 -10.35 -16.55
N TRP A 187 1.79 -9.71 -17.20
CA TRP A 187 1.73 -8.25 -17.14
C TRP A 187 1.27 -7.81 -15.76
N LEU A 188 1.66 -6.61 -15.39
CA LEU A 188 1.21 -6.00 -14.15
C LEU A 188 -0.01 -5.12 -14.42
N LEU A 189 -0.88 -5.04 -13.44
CA LEU A 189 -1.94 -4.04 -13.41
C LEU A 189 -1.90 -3.27 -12.11
N ALA A 190 -2.22 -1.98 -12.18
CA ALA A 190 -2.35 -1.09 -11.04
C ALA A 190 -3.72 -0.42 -11.05
N ASN A 191 -4.34 -0.32 -9.87
CA ASN A 191 -5.56 0.46 -9.71
C ASN A 191 -5.19 1.92 -9.45
N GLN A 192 -5.40 2.78 -10.44
CA GLN A 192 -5.10 4.20 -10.36
C GLN A 192 -6.05 4.98 -9.44
N THR A 193 -7.19 4.38 -9.10
CA THR A 193 -8.17 5.00 -8.19
C THR A 193 -7.84 4.73 -6.73
N ASP A 194 -7.16 3.59 -6.43
CA ASP A 194 -6.79 3.19 -5.08
C ASP A 194 -5.26 3.31 -4.86
N CYS A 195 -4.68 4.44 -5.22
CA CYS A 195 -3.23 4.68 -5.12
C CYS A 195 -2.86 5.85 -4.18
N GLY A 196 -3.80 6.33 -3.38
CA GLY A 196 -3.55 7.38 -2.40
C GLY A 196 -3.44 8.78 -3.02
N GLY A 197 -4.25 9.10 -4.03
CA GLY A 197 -4.31 10.45 -4.59
C GLY A 197 -4.66 11.52 -3.54
N ASP A 198 -4.48 12.80 -3.88
CA ASP A 198 -4.83 13.95 -3.03
C ASP A 198 -4.15 13.97 -1.65
N VAL A 199 -2.92 13.48 -1.58
CA VAL A 199 -2.09 13.54 -0.37
C VAL A 199 -1.80 14.99 0.03
N ILE A 200 -1.86 15.26 1.33
CA ILE A 200 -1.40 16.54 1.89
C ILE A 200 -0.35 16.26 2.98
N VAL A 201 0.85 16.78 2.78
CA VAL A 201 1.90 16.82 3.81
C VAL A 201 2.25 18.29 4.07
N ARG A 202 1.98 18.78 5.27
CA ARG A 202 2.20 20.18 5.65
C ARG A 202 2.85 20.28 7.03
N ASN A 203 3.90 21.08 7.15
CA ASN A 203 4.67 21.30 8.39
C ASN A 203 5.15 19.98 9.02
N ALA A 204 5.46 18.96 8.22
CA ALA A 204 6.06 17.73 8.72
C ALA A 204 7.56 17.95 8.99
N GLN A 205 7.99 17.64 10.21
CA GLN A 205 9.39 17.61 10.57
C GLN A 205 9.90 16.18 10.51
N ILE A 206 10.86 15.92 9.64
CA ILE A 206 11.42 14.58 9.41
C ILE A 206 12.92 14.64 9.71
N ARG A 207 13.40 13.74 10.59
CA ARG A 207 14.81 13.64 10.98
C ARG A 207 15.21 12.19 11.17
N ASP A 208 16.47 11.90 10.91
CA ASP A 208 17.11 10.62 11.25
C ASP A 208 16.32 9.40 10.71
N THR A 209 15.92 9.46 9.45
CA THR A 209 15.32 8.32 8.73
C THR A 209 16.38 7.62 7.88
N SER A 210 16.38 6.29 7.87
CA SER A 210 17.35 5.49 7.11
C SER A 210 17.00 5.40 5.62
N ALA A 211 15.78 5.73 5.22
CA ALA A 211 15.34 5.70 3.84
C ALA A 211 14.81 7.09 3.40
N ARG A 212 13.57 7.18 2.89
CA ARG A 212 13.05 8.42 2.32
C ARG A 212 12.25 9.23 3.33
N GLY A 213 12.32 10.55 3.22
CA GLY A 213 11.47 11.43 4.02
C GLY A 213 10.00 11.26 3.63
N VAL A 214 9.69 11.43 2.36
CA VAL A 214 8.35 11.17 1.79
C VAL A 214 8.52 10.35 0.51
N TYR A 215 7.80 9.26 0.43
CA TYR A 215 7.69 8.42 -0.75
C TYR A 215 6.23 8.34 -1.19
N ALA A 216 5.94 8.75 -2.42
CA ALA A 216 4.61 8.61 -3.02
C ALA A 216 4.76 7.96 -4.41
N GLN A 217 4.03 6.87 -4.62
CA GLN A 217 4.00 6.14 -5.88
C GLN A 217 2.56 5.79 -6.25
N SER A 218 2.16 6.18 -7.45
CA SER A 218 0.86 5.90 -8.06
C SER A 218 0.99 4.92 -9.22
#